data_3e0583792eb657c2456e4c476084e708
#
_entry.id   3e0583792eb657c2456e4c476084e708
#
_cell.length_a   1.000
_cell.length_b   1.000
_cell.length_c   1.000
_cell.angle_alpha   90.00
_cell.angle_beta   90.00
_cell.angle_gamma   90.00
#
_symmetry.space_group_name_H-M   'P 1'
#
loop_
_entity.id
_entity.type
_entity.pdbx_description
1 polymer ?
#
loop_
_entity_poly.entity_id
_entity_poly.type
_entity_poly.pdbx_seq_one_letter_code
_entity_poly.pdbx_strand_id
1 'polypeptide(L)'
;RHPLIGIELVIENTDGAAAQVLDGTAELGFVEGSVDQPALAHWKVAEDRMLLVGAERTRNVDENWIREANWIVREQGSGTRSTFEEVLRHRGIDPADLRIGMTLPSNEAVRSAVEAGAGVAVLSELVVRRALLAGHLQDLGLGLPARPFEALRHKERFRTRAADALTDLVKELG
;
A
#
# COMPACT_ATOMS: atom_id res chain seq x y z
N ARG A 1 -23.89 -11.95 -7.17
CA ARG A 1 -25.14 -11.41 -6.59
C ARG A 1 -25.85 -10.43 -7.53
N HIS A 2 -25.14 -9.71 -8.40
CA HIS A 2 -25.68 -8.65 -9.27
C HIS A 2 -25.19 -8.81 -10.73
N PRO A 3 -25.70 -9.79 -11.48
CA PRO A 3 -25.16 -10.18 -12.80
C PRO A 3 -25.31 -9.12 -13.90
N LEU A 4 -26.11 -8.08 -13.66
CA LEU A 4 -26.35 -6.99 -14.61
C LEU A 4 -25.49 -5.75 -14.33
N ILE A 5 -24.65 -5.76 -13.28
CA ILE A 5 -23.75 -4.65 -12.98
C ILE A 5 -22.41 -4.91 -13.68
N GLY A 6 -22.04 -4.02 -14.61
CA GLY A 6 -20.69 -3.95 -15.16
C GLY A 6 -19.75 -3.25 -14.18
N ILE A 7 -18.54 -3.77 -14.01
CA ILE A 7 -17.48 -3.15 -13.22
C ILE A 7 -16.31 -2.89 -14.16
N GLU A 8 -15.88 -1.65 -14.23
CA GLU A 8 -14.60 -1.26 -14.83
C GLU A 8 -13.60 -1.04 -13.71
N LEU A 9 -12.47 -1.73 -13.74
CA LEU A 9 -11.42 -1.64 -12.73
C LEU A 9 -10.18 -0.97 -13.33
N VAL A 10 -9.78 0.14 -12.71
CA VAL A 10 -8.53 0.82 -13.02
C VAL A 10 -7.58 0.64 -11.83
N ILE A 11 -6.33 0.31 -12.10
CA ILE A 11 -5.30 0.11 -11.06
C ILE A 11 -4.35 1.29 -11.10
N GLU A 12 -4.29 2.01 -9.98
CA GLU A 12 -3.45 3.18 -9.76
C GLU A 12 -2.82 3.14 -8.38
N ASN A 13 -1.91 4.07 -8.09
CA ASN A 13 -1.46 4.30 -6.74
C ASN A 13 -2.52 5.12 -5.95
N THR A 14 -2.26 5.36 -4.68
CA THR A 14 -3.22 6.06 -3.78
C THR A 14 -3.60 7.44 -4.30
N ASP A 15 -2.64 8.23 -4.76
CA ASP A 15 -2.90 9.59 -5.29
C ASP A 15 -3.67 9.53 -6.61
N GLY A 16 -3.33 8.62 -7.51
CA GLY A 16 -4.03 8.40 -8.77
C GLY A 16 -5.48 7.95 -8.56
N ALA A 17 -5.71 7.01 -7.66
CA ALA A 17 -7.05 6.56 -7.30
C ALA A 17 -7.89 7.69 -6.68
N ALA A 18 -7.30 8.48 -5.77
CA ALA A 18 -7.97 9.64 -5.19
C ALA A 18 -8.30 10.71 -6.24
N ALA A 19 -7.40 10.98 -7.18
CA ALA A 19 -7.62 11.94 -8.27
C ALA A 19 -8.78 11.51 -9.17
N GLN A 20 -8.87 10.23 -9.55
CA GLN A 20 -9.98 9.72 -10.38
C GLN A 20 -11.33 9.79 -9.68
N VAL A 21 -11.39 9.58 -8.36
CA VAL A 21 -12.62 9.79 -7.59
C VAL A 21 -12.97 11.27 -7.49
N LEU A 22 -11.97 12.14 -7.34
CA LEU A 22 -12.14 13.59 -7.22
C LEU A 22 -12.68 14.20 -8.52
N ASP A 23 -12.15 13.83 -9.68
CA ASP A 23 -12.59 14.32 -10.98
C ASP A 23 -13.86 13.60 -11.51
N GLY A 24 -14.19 12.42 -10.94
CA GLY A 24 -15.37 11.62 -11.24
C GLY A 24 -15.22 10.64 -12.37
N THR A 25 -14.00 10.38 -12.79
CA THR A 25 -13.68 9.26 -13.69
C THR A 25 -13.97 7.92 -13.00
N ALA A 26 -13.76 7.85 -11.68
CA ALA A 26 -14.17 6.72 -10.86
C ALA A 26 -15.24 7.12 -9.83
N GLU A 27 -16.21 6.24 -9.58
CA GLU A 27 -17.24 6.41 -8.55
C GLU A 27 -16.74 6.07 -7.15
N LEU A 28 -15.89 5.03 -7.07
CA LEU A 28 -15.28 4.52 -5.85
C LEU A 28 -13.78 4.33 -6.07
N GLY A 29 -13.01 4.63 -5.05
CA GLY A 29 -11.60 4.27 -4.95
C GLY A 29 -11.38 3.36 -3.75
N PHE A 30 -10.39 2.48 -3.84
CA PHE A 30 -9.91 1.70 -2.70
C PHE A 30 -8.42 1.94 -2.59
N VAL A 31 -7.99 2.42 -1.42
CA VAL A 31 -6.61 2.87 -1.21
C VAL A 31 -6.01 2.30 0.07
N GLU A 32 -4.71 2.20 0.07
CA GLU A 32 -3.92 1.81 1.22
C GLU A 32 -3.35 3.06 1.91
N GLY A 33 -3.64 3.23 3.20
CA GLY A 33 -3.30 4.43 3.96
C GLY A 33 -4.38 5.52 3.88
N SER A 34 -4.08 6.70 4.40
CA SER A 34 -5.02 7.82 4.47
C SER A 34 -4.87 8.79 3.30
N VAL A 35 -5.99 9.37 2.88
CA VAL A 35 -6.06 10.42 1.86
C VAL A 35 -6.59 11.69 2.53
N ASP A 36 -5.79 12.77 2.50
CA ASP A 36 -6.20 14.08 3.00
C ASP A 36 -6.78 14.94 1.87
N GLN A 37 -8.04 14.66 1.51
CA GLN A 37 -8.78 15.40 0.51
C GLN A 37 -10.18 15.76 1.05
N PRO A 38 -10.42 17.05 1.37
CA PRO A 38 -11.69 17.48 1.99
C PRO A 38 -12.96 17.15 1.20
N ALA A 39 -12.88 17.07 -0.13
CA ALA A 39 -14.01 16.73 -0.99
C ALA A 39 -14.32 15.23 -1.01
N LEU A 40 -13.41 14.37 -0.54
CA LEU A 40 -13.62 12.94 -0.49
C LEU A 40 -14.13 12.51 0.88
N ALA A 41 -15.12 11.63 0.87
CA ALA A 41 -15.50 10.82 2.03
C ALA A 41 -14.66 9.53 1.98
N HIS A 42 -14.11 9.14 3.11
CA HIS A 42 -13.35 7.91 3.26
C HIS A 42 -13.83 7.12 4.47
N TRP A 43 -13.74 5.81 4.41
CA TRP A 43 -14.05 4.92 5.52
C TRP A 43 -13.23 3.63 5.42
N LYS A 44 -12.83 3.12 6.56
CA LYS A 44 -12.07 1.87 6.65
C LYS A 44 -12.95 0.69 6.20
N VAL A 45 -12.39 -0.16 5.34
CA VAL A 45 -13.01 -1.41 4.88
C VAL A 45 -12.25 -2.65 5.32
N ALA A 46 -10.94 -2.54 5.57
CA ALA A 46 -10.10 -3.61 6.07
C ALA A 46 -8.86 -3.06 6.79
N GLU A 47 -8.04 -3.93 7.33
CA GLU A 47 -6.70 -3.62 7.78
C GLU A 47 -5.66 -4.38 6.96
N ASP A 48 -4.53 -3.73 6.72
CA ASP A 48 -3.37 -4.31 6.08
C ASP A 48 -2.16 -4.25 7.00
N ARG A 49 -1.46 -5.36 7.12
CA ARG A 49 -0.22 -5.45 7.89
C ARG A 49 0.97 -5.24 6.97
N MET A 50 1.85 -4.32 7.35
CA MET A 50 3.08 -4.04 6.64
C MET A 50 4.23 -4.86 7.21
N LEU A 51 5.07 -5.40 6.35
CA LEU A 51 6.27 -6.15 6.72
C LEU A 51 7.50 -5.57 6.03
N LEU A 52 8.61 -5.52 6.76
CA LEU A 52 9.93 -5.32 6.17
C LEU A 52 10.44 -6.67 5.70
N VAL A 53 10.70 -6.80 4.41
CA VAL A 53 11.13 -8.06 3.80
C VAL A 53 12.45 -7.93 3.04
N GLY A 54 13.19 -9.02 3.02
CA GLY A 54 14.41 -9.22 2.23
C GLY A 54 14.55 -10.68 1.81
N ALA A 55 15.39 -10.97 0.82
CA ALA A 55 15.72 -12.35 0.42
C ALA A 55 16.52 -13.09 1.49
N GLU A 56 17.34 -12.36 2.24
CA GLU A 56 18.18 -12.92 3.28
C GLU A 56 17.80 -12.38 4.66
N ARG A 57 18.08 -13.17 5.69
CA ARG A 57 17.90 -12.75 7.09
C ARG A 57 18.95 -11.72 7.49
N THR A 58 18.55 -10.73 8.28
CA THR A 58 19.47 -9.86 8.99
C THR A 58 19.48 -10.19 10.48
N ARG A 59 20.59 -9.87 11.17
CA ARG A 59 20.71 -10.11 12.62
C ARG A 59 19.99 -9.05 13.43
N ASN A 60 20.00 -7.82 12.96
CA ASN A 60 19.40 -6.67 13.65
C ASN A 60 18.98 -5.61 12.63
N VAL A 61 17.83 -4.99 12.88
CA VAL A 61 17.28 -3.86 12.09
C VAL A 61 17.33 -2.64 13.00
N ASP A 62 18.52 -2.07 13.19
CA ASP A 62 18.71 -0.81 13.89
C ASP A 62 18.72 0.39 12.93
N GLU A 63 18.87 1.58 13.46
CA GLU A 63 18.84 2.82 12.67
C GLU A 63 19.99 2.90 11.65
N ASN A 64 21.19 2.40 11.99
CA ASN A 64 22.32 2.40 11.07
C ASN A 64 22.06 1.44 9.91
N TRP A 65 21.56 0.24 10.21
CA TRP A 65 21.18 -0.72 9.19
C TRP A 65 20.11 -0.14 8.26
N ILE A 66 19.11 0.58 8.80
CA ILE A 66 18.05 1.22 7.98
C ILE A 66 18.64 2.24 7.01
N ARG A 67 19.61 3.06 7.42
CA ARG A 67 20.27 4.05 6.54
C ARG A 67 21.14 3.41 5.46
N GLU A 68 21.81 2.28 5.77
CA GLU A 68 22.78 1.62 4.89
C GLU A 68 22.12 0.61 3.93
N ALA A 69 20.97 0.04 4.29
CA ALA A 69 20.28 -0.96 3.48
C ALA A 69 19.95 -0.43 2.08
N ASN A 70 20.02 -1.31 1.09
CA ASN A 70 19.62 -0.96 -0.28
C ASN A 70 18.09 -1.09 -0.41
N TRP A 71 17.38 0.03 -0.42
CA TRP A 71 15.93 0.06 -0.42
C TRP A 71 15.35 -0.02 -1.82
N ILE A 72 14.40 -0.92 -2.00
CA ILE A 72 13.52 -1.00 -3.16
C ILE A 72 12.17 -0.42 -2.73
N VAL A 73 11.80 0.72 -3.30
CA VAL A 73 10.61 1.46 -2.87
C VAL A 73 9.59 1.60 -3.99
N ARG A 74 8.35 1.89 -3.59
CA ARG A 74 7.31 2.31 -4.51
C ARG A 74 7.57 3.76 -4.97
N GLU A 75 6.92 4.13 -6.05
CA GLU A 75 6.91 5.50 -6.57
C GLU A 75 6.25 6.49 -5.59
N GLN A 76 6.46 7.78 -5.83
CA GLN A 76 5.74 8.83 -5.11
C GLN A 76 4.22 8.72 -5.36
N GLY A 77 3.40 9.08 -4.35
CA GLY A 77 1.95 8.91 -4.40
C GLY A 77 1.47 7.51 -4.01
N SER A 78 2.37 6.56 -3.78
CA SER A 78 2.01 5.24 -3.25
C SER A 78 1.77 5.27 -1.74
N GLY A 79 0.60 4.77 -1.29
CA GLY A 79 0.30 4.61 0.12
C GLY A 79 1.27 3.69 0.87
N THR A 80 1.84 2.68 0.19
CA THR A 80 2.90 1.83 0.76
C THR A 80 4.14 2.64 1.09
N ARG A 81 4.56 3.52 0.17
CA ARG A 81 5.71 4.39 0.37
C ARG A 81 5.45 5.44 1.46
N SER A 82 4.34 6.15 1.39
CA SER A 82 4.02 7.20 2.37
C SER A 82 3.91 6.66 3.79
N THR A 83 3.29 5.49 3.98
CA THR A 83 3.22 4.81 5.29
C THR A 83 4.62 4.46 5.82
N PHE A 84 5.49 3.93 4.97
CA PHE A 84 6.87 3.62 5.38
C PHE A 84 7.65 4.88 5.75
N GLU A 85 7.58 5.92 4.93
CA GLU A 85 8.24 7.21 5.20
C GLU A 85 7.74 7.85 6.49
N GLU A 86 6.45 7.73 6.81
CA GLU A 86 5.90 8.21 8.08
C GLU A 86 6.48 7.45 9.29
N VAL A 87 6.60 6.12 9.19
CA VAL A 87 7.23 5.31 10.23
C VAL A 87 8.69 5.71 10.45
N LEU A 88 9.43 6.02 9.39
CA LEU A 88 10.81 6.50 9.49
C LEU A 88 10.88 7.84 10.22
N ARG A 89 10.02 8.82 9.85
CA ARG A 89 9.98 10.12 10.52
C ARG A 89 9.66 10.00 12.02
N HIS A 90 8.72 9.12 12.39
CA HIS A 90 8.43 8.84 13.81
C HIS A 90 9.61 8.22 14.57
N ARG A 91 10.53 7.57 13.87
CA ARG A 91 11.78 7.04 14.43
C ARG A 91 12.95 8.05 14.37
N GLY A 92 12.71 9.28 13.93
CA GLY A 92 13.75 10.30 13.78
C GLY A 92 14.69 10.05 12.59
N ILE A 93 14.25 9.29 11.60
CA ILE A 93 14.99 9.02 10.37
C ILE A 93 14.36 9.82 9.24
N ASP A 94 15.13 10.68 8.57
CA ASP A 94 14.67 11.34 7.36
C ASP A 94 14.65 10.32 6.21
N PRO A 95 13.51 10.15 5.50
CA PRO A 95 13.45 9.30 4.32
C PRO A 95 14.47 9.65 3.24
N ALA A 96 14.93 10.90 3.19
CA ALA A 96 15.97 11.36 2.26
C ALA A 96 17.35 10.77 2.57
N ASP A 97 17.59 10.31 3.80
CA ASP A 97 18.85 9.66 4.21
C ASP A 97 18.95 8.20 3.75
N LEU A 98 17.85 7.63 3.22
CA LEU A 98 17.85 6.25 2.77
C LEU A 98 18.61 6.06 1.46
N ARG A 99 19.35 4.97 1.37
CA ARG A 99 19.94 4.52 0.13
C ARG A 99 18.88 3.84 -0.75
N ILE A 100 18.25 4.59 -1.66
CA ILE A 100 17.26 4.04 -2.60
C ILE A 100 18.01 3.42 -3.79
N GLY A 101 17.90 2.09 -3.93
CA GLY A 101 18.45 1.34 -5.06
C GLY A 101 17.54 1.34 -6.28
N MET A 102 16.21 1.22 -6.06
CA MET A 102 15.21 1.24 -7.13
C MET A 102 13.91 1.86 -6.64
N THR A 103 13.22 2.54 -7.57
CA THR A 103 11.84 2.99 -7.41
C THR A 103 10.98 2.30 -8.46
N LEU A 104 9.95 1.57 -8.05
CA LEU A 104 9.14 0.71 -8.92
C LEU A 104 7.64 1.02 -8.78
N PRO A 105 6.86 0.88 -9.88
CA PRO A 105 5.47 1.37 -9.94
C PRO A 105 4.42 0.37 -9.42
N SER A 106 4.81 -0.79 -8.89
CA SER A 106 3.84 -1.73 -8.31
C SER A 106 4.44 -2.54 -7.16
N ASN A 107 3.58 -3.00 -6.25
CA ASN A 107 3.98 -3.86 -5.13
C ASN A 107 4.58 -5.20 -5.63
N GLU A 108 4.04 -5.74 -6.73
CA GLU A 108 4.53 -6.97 -7.36
C GLU A 108 5.93 -6.79 -7.96
N ALA A 109 6.19 -5.65 -8.60
CA ALA A 109 7.53 -5.34 -9.13
C ALA A 109 8.55 -5.19 -8.00
N VAL A 110 8.19 -4.49 -6.91
CA VAL A 110 9.04 -4.37 -5.70
C VAL A 110 9.30 -5.75 -5.11
N ARG A 111 8.26 -6.56 -4.90
CA ARG A 111 8.41 -7.94 -4.40
C ARG A 111 9.38 -8.74 -5.26
N SER A 112 9.18 -8.75 -6.58
CA SER A 112 10.03 -9.52 -7.50
C SER A 112 11.49 -9.08 -7.46
N ALA A 113 11.76 -7.77 -7.33
CA ALA A 113 13.11 -7.26 -7.19
C ALA A 113 13.76 -7.72 -5.87
N VAL A 114 12.99 -7.71 -4.76
CA VAL A 114 13.49 -8.19 -3.45
C VAL A 114 13.73 -9.70 -3.47
N GLU A 115 12.83 -10.49 -4.06
CA GLU A 115 13.02 -11.95 -4.26
C GLU A 115 14.29 -12.25 -5.06
N ALA A 116 14.65 -11.40 -6.02
CA ALA A 116 15.88 -11.50 -6.80
C ALA A 116 17.14 -11.02 -6.03
N GLY A 117 17.01 -10.59 -4.78
CA GLY A 117 18.13 -10.14 -3.96
C GLY A 117 18.59 -8.70 -4.24
N ALA A 118 17.79 -7.88 -4.93
CA ALA A 118 18.17 -6.50 -5.25
C ALA A 118 18.24 -5.59 -4.02
N GLY A 119 17.63 -5.97 -2.89
CA GLY A 119 17.61 -5.18 -1.68
C GLY A 119 16.46 -5.57 -0.74
N VAL A 120 15.98 -4.60 0.03
CA VAL A 120 14.91 -4.78 1.01
C VAL A 120 13.75 -3.83 0.74
N ALA A 121 12.56 -4.18 1.19
CA ALA A 121 11.38 -3.35 1.01
C ALA A 121 10.40 -3.49 2.16
N VAL A 122 9.55 -2.47 2.32
CA VAL A 122 8.34 -2.55 3.13
C VAL A 122 7.15 -2.79 2.19
N LEU A 123 6.44 -3.89 2.41
CA LEU A 123 5.31 -4.34 1.59
C LEU A 123 4.16 -4.85 2.47
N SER A 124 2.97 -4.89 1.89
CA SER A 124 1.81 -5.56 2.47
C SER A 124 2.07 -7.05 2.70
N GLU A 125 1.66 -7.59 3.85
CA GLU A 125 1.69 -9.03 4.11
C GLU A 125 0.93 -9.81 3.05
N LEU A 126 -0.17 -9.27 2.52
CA LEU A 126 -0.97 -9.93 1.48
C LEU A 126 -0.17 -10.15 0.19
N VAL A 127 0.71 -9.20 -0.15
CA VAL A 127 1.57 -9.27 -1.35
C VAL A 127 2.69 -10.30 -1.17
N VAL A 128 3.28 -10.38 0.04
CA VAL A 128 4.50 -11.19 0.27
C VAL A 128 4.23 -12.56 0.90
N ARG A 129 3.01 -12.83 1.37
CA ARG A 129 2.66 -14.05 2.13
C ARG A 129 3.10 -15.33 1.43
N ARG A 130 2.87 -15.46 0.12
CA ARG A 130 3.27 -16.65 -0.63
C ARG A 130 4.78 -16.82 -0.71
N ALA A 131 5.51 -15.73 -0.91
CA ALA A 131 6.97 -15.75 -0.98
C ALA A 131 7.60 -16.05 0.40
N LEU A 132 7.01 -15.55 1.49
CA LEU A 132 7.42 -15.89 2.86
C LEU A 132 7.20 -17.38 3.15
N LEU A 133 6.03 -17.93 2.81
CA LEU A 133 5.73 -19.35 2.99
C LEU A 133 6.64 -20.26 2.16
N ALA A 134 7.02 -19.83 0.95
CA ALA A 134 7.94 -20.54 0.07
C ALA A 134 9.42 -20.38 0.48
N GLY A 135 9.72 -19.50 1.44
CA GLY A 135 11.09 -19.21 1.88
C GLY A 135 11.90 -18.32 0.93
N HIS A 136 11.26 -17.73 -0.09
CA HIS A 136 11.91 -16.81 -1.03
C HIS A 136 12.13 -15.43 -0.40
N LEU A 137 11.34 -15.06 0.60
CA LEU A 137 11.50 -13.86 1.39
C LEU A 137 11.53 -14.19 2.87
N GLN A 138 12.12 -13.28 3.64
CA GLN A 138 12.17 -13.32 5.10
C GLN A 138 11.55 -12.03 5.65
N ASP A 139 10.73 -12.15 6.70
CA ASP A 139 10.35 -11.01 7.53
C ASP A 139 11.56 -10.61 8.41
N LEU A 140 12.01 -9.37 8.26
CA LEU A 140 13.17 -8.83 8.96
C LEU A 140 12.81 -8.17 10.30
N GLY A 141 11.52 -8.10 10.64
CA GLY A 141 11.07 -7.79 12.00
C GLY A 141 11.16 -6.31 12.40
N LEU A 142 10.85 -5.36 11.51
CA LEU A 142 10.88 -3.93 11.86
C LEU A 142 9.76 -3.49 12.82
N GLY A 143 8.70 -4.29 13.01
CA GLY A 143 7.58 -3.93 13.88
C GLY A 143 6.79 -2.72 13.34
N LEU A 144 6.24 -2.86 12.14
CA LEU A 144 5.44 -1.83 11.48
C LEU A 144 3.98 -1.84 11.98
N PRO A 145 3.33 -0.67 12.10
CA PRO A 145 1.92 -0.59 12.44
C PRO A 145 1.06 -1.17 11.31
N ALA A 146 -0.12 -1.70 11.68
CA ALA A 146 -1.16 -1.96 10.69
C ALA A 146 -1.66 -0.62 10.12
N ARG A 147 -2.04 -0.63 8.85
CA ARG A 147 -2.62 0.52 8.17
C ARG A 147 -4.05 0.26 7.74
N PRO A 148 -4.91 1.29 7.66
CA PRO A 148 -6.24 1.12 7.12
C PRO A 148 -6.19 0.87 5.61
N PHE A 149 -7.06 0.00 5.15
CA PHE A 149 -7.49 -0.07 3.77
C PHE A 149 -8.81 0.67 3.68
N GLU A 150 -8.85 1.75 2.92
CA GLU A 150 -9.97 2.68 2.91
C GLU A 150 -10.68 2.68 1.56
N ALA A 151 -12.00 2.85 1.60
CA ALA A 151 -12.79 3.17 0.44
C ALA A 151 -12.98 4.68 0.37
N LEU A 152 -12.95 5.23 -0.85
CA LEU A 152 -13.10 6.64 -1.16
C LEU A 152 -14.31 6.87 -2.05
N ARG A 153 -15.01 8.00 -1.86
CA ARG A 153 -15.98 8.54 -2.82
C ARG A 153 -16.05 10.05 -2.71
N HIS A 154 -16.51 10.72 -3.76
CA HIS A 154 -16.80 12.15 -3.71
C HIS A 154 -18.03 12.44 -2.84
N LYS A 155 -17.95 13.43 -1.93
CA LYS A 155 -19.04 13.74 -0.97
C LYS A 155 -20.33 14.23 -1.64
N GLU A 156 -20.19 15.01 -2.71
CA GLU A 156 -21.30 15.74 -3.35
C GLU A 156 -21.81 15.07 -4.63
N ARG A 157 -21.13 14.03 -5.15
CA ARG A 157 -21.58 13.35 -6.36
C ARG A 157 -22.68 12.35 -6.08
N PHE A 158 -23.51 12.13 -7.13
CA PHE A 158 -24.60 11.17 -7.07
C PHE A 158 -24.10 9.77 -6.70
N ARG A 159 -24.84 9.11 -5.82
CA ARG A 159 -24.55 7.71 -5.41
C ARG A 159 -25.38 6.77 -6.25
N THR A 160 -24.70 5.85 -6.94
CA THR A 160 -25.41 4.77 -7.61
C THR A 160 -25.66 3.61 -6.64
N ARG A 161 -26.76 2.87 -6.89
CA ARG A 161 -27.04 1.62 -6.15
C ARG A 161 -25.96 0.56 -6.38
N ALA A 162 -25.27 0.60 -7.52
CA ALA A 162 -24.18 -0.29 -7.85
C ALA A 162 -22.96 -0.05 -6.93
N ALA A 163 -22.56 1.22 -6.74
CA ALA A 163 -21.49 1.60 -5.85
C ALA A 163 -21.79 1.23 -4.38
N ASP A 164 -23.04 1.45 -3.93
CA ASP A 164 -23.46 1.04 -2.59
C ASP A 164 -23.39 -0.48 -2.42
N ALA A 165 -23.89 -1.25 -3.38
CA ALA A 165 -23.85 -2.73 -3.34
C ALA A 165 -22.40 -3.28 -3.34
N LEU A 166 -21.47 -2.66 -4.09
CA LEU A 166 -20.05 -3.02 -4.06
C LEU A 166 -19.44 -2.73 -2.69
N THR A 167 -19.72 -1.55 -2.14
CA THR A 167 -19.24 -1.16 -0.80
C THR A 167 -19.70 -2.14 0.28
N ASP A 168 -20.95 -2.57 0.24
CA ASP A 168 -21.50 -3.54 1.20
C ASP A 168 -20.85 -4.92 1.06
N LEU A 169 -20.61 -5.38 -0.18
CA LEU A 169 -19.88 -6.61 -0.44
C LEU A 169 -18.44 -6.57 0.10
N VAL A 170 -17.74 -5.46 -0.08
CA VAL A 170 -16.36 -5.31 0.43
C VAL A 170 -16.33 -5.37 1.96
N LYS A 171 -17.30 -4.74 2.64
CA LYS A 171 -17.42 -4.79 4.10
C LYS A 171 -17.72 -6.19 4.65
N GLU A 172 -18.44 -7.03 3.88
CA GLU A 172 -18.75 -8.42 4.27
C GLU A 172 -17.51 -9.34 4.18
N LEU A 173 -16.49 -8.94 3.42
CA LEU A 173 -15.28 -9.74 3.16
C LEU A 173 -14.08 -9.36 4.05
N GLY A 174 -14.09 -8.19 4.66
CA GLY A 174 -13.05 -7.68 5.58
C GLY A 174 -13.40 -7.93 7.03
#